data_ace94a545f46c97359d0f0624aed2d3d
#
_entry.id   ace94a545f46c97359d0f0624aed2d3d
#
_cell.length_a   1.000
_cell.length_b   1.000
_cell.length_c   1.000
_cell.angle_alpha   90.00
_cell.angle_beta   90.00
_cell.angle_gamma   90.00
#
_symmetry.space_group_name_H-M   'P 1'
#
loop_
_entity.id
_entity.type
_entity.pdbx_description
1 polymer ?
#
loop_
_entity_poly.entity_id
_entity_poly.type
_entity_poly.pdbx_seq_one_letter_code
_entity_poly.pdbx_strand_id
1 'polypeptide(L)'
;MLDNYLTLENAQFEIRYVEGEHRFAQEALGILSTALPSITSYFLLSNPFPKVRAVLVTHRNEFDRLVRDLLRVEIEVPSHPARLAQPQRTDMVVLSPSAYASHSIFTYIPAQFRRLLIHELVHMVEEQLTPDMEASPRWWSEGLAVYLSEQWRYEDEFRKAALDGIAQNNIPGFRQIEAERTLAYDWGWTIVWFVESAYGRHMIVRVVKECADGNVFSVLGETATSLETRWRNWILAEGRLTSQSRVGLRET
;
A
#
# COMPACT_ATOMS: atom_id res chain seq x y z
N MET A 1 22.10 18.30 -0.84
CA MET A 1 20.70 18.14 -0.36
C MET A 1 20.61 17.14 0.80
N LEU A 2 21.38 16.06 0.81
CA LEU A 2 21.41 15.03 1.87
C LEU A 2 22.81 14.91 2.52
N ASP A 3 23.57 15.99 2.59
CA ASP A 3 24.98 16.00 3.03
C ASP A 3 25.15 15.65 4.52
N ASN A 4 24.11 15.87 5.33
CA ASN A 4 24.12 15.55 6.77
C ASN A 4 23.48 14.20 7.11
N TYR A 5 23.16 13.38 6.08
CA TYR A 5 22.57 12.07 6.30
C TYR A 5 23.64 10.98 6.36
N LEU A 6 23.51 10.11 7.36
CA LEU A 6 24.25 8.84 7.42
C LEU A 6 23.58 7.84 6.47
N THR A 7 24.36 6.84 6.07
CA THR A 7 23.88 5.80 5.14
C THR A 7 24.07 4.41 5.76
N LEU A 8 23.03 3.62 5.69
CA LEU A 8 23.04 2.18 5.96
C LEU A 8 22.59 1.46 4.70
N GLU A 9 23.38 0.51 4.19
CA GLU A 9 23.05 -0.10 2.90
C GLU A 9 23.40 -1.58 2.82
N ASN A 10 22.77 -2.25 1.87
CA ASN A 10 23.14 -3.57 1.37
C ASN A 10 23.05 -3.58 -0.17
N ALA A 11 23.10 -4.75 -0.79
CA ALA A 11 23.07 -4.87 -2.25
C ALA A 11 21.77 -4.29 -2.88
N GLN A 12 20.64 -4.34 -2.16
CA GLN A 12 19.31 -4.01 -2.69
C GLN A 12 18.76 -2.68 -2.17
N PHE A 13 19.23 -2.20 -1.01
CA PHE A 13 18.68 -1.05 -0.32
C PHE A 13 19.75 -0.08 0.15
N GLU A 14 19.43 1.21 0.09
CA GLU A 14 20.17 2.31 0.69
C GLU A 14 19.20 3.09 1.58
N ILE A 15 19.45 3.12 2.89
CA ILE A 15 18.65 3.86 3.87
C ILE A 15 19.46 5.07 4.35
N ARG A 16 18.97 6.27 4.07
CA ARG A 16 19.55 7.52 4.57
C ARG A 16 18.80 7.99 5.79
N TYR A 17 19.50 8.42 6.81
CA TYR A 17 18.94 8.82 8.09
C TYR A 17 19.81 9.85 8.80
N VAL A 18 19.20 10.65 9.68
CA VAL A 18 19.95 11.61 10.52
C VAL A 18 20.50 10.93 11.77
N GLU A 19 21.50 11.55 12.39
CA GLU A 19 22.07 11.07 13.67
C GLU A 19 20.96 10.84 14.71
N GLY A 20 21.05 9.74 15.46
CA GLY A 20 20.03 9.31 16.42
C GLY A 20 18.98 8.33 15.85
N GLU A 21 18.82 8.25 14.52
CA GLU A 21 17.81 7.39 13.87
C GLU A 21 18.32 6.02 13.43
N HIS A 22 19.53 5.63 13.80
CA HIS A 22 20.17 4.40 13.36
C HIS A 22 19.31 3.15 13.61
N ARG A 23 18.62 3.08 14.75
CA ARG A 23 17.72 1.98 15.10
C ARG A 23 16.61 1.81 14.07
N PHE A 24 15.95 2.91 13.70
CA PHE A 24 14.84 2.85 12.75
C PHE A 24 15.33 2.63 11.32
N ALA A 25 16.54 3.09 10.98
CA ALA A 25 17.19 2.75 9.72
C ALA A 25 17.49 1.25 9.61
N GLN A 26 17.99 0.62 10.68
CA GLN A 26 18.20 -0.83 10.74
C GLN A 26 16.88 -1.60 10.62
N GLU A 27 15.85 -1.16 11.33
CA GLU A 27 14.51 -1.77 11.26
C GLU A 27 13.94 -1.67 9.84
N ALA A 28 13.99 -0.49 9.20
CA ALA A 28 13.54 -0.30 7.83
C ALA A 28 14.32 -1.18 6.84
N LEU A 29 15.64 -1.23 6.94
CA LEU A 29 16.48 -2.08 6.09
C LEU A 29 16.10 -3.55 6.22
N GLY A 30 15.91 -4.04 7.45
CA GLY A 30 15.51 -5.42 7.73
C GLY A 30 14.13 -5.77 7.15
N ILE A 31 13.15 -4.89 7.35
CA ILE A 31 11.79 -5.05 6.82
C ILE A 31 11.80 -5.12 5.29
N LEU A 32 12.40 -4.14 4.63
CA LEU A 32 12.41 -4.04 3.17
C LEU A 32 13.18 -5.21 2.54
N SER A 33 14.32 -5.59 3.13
CA SER A 33 15.12 -6.73 2.65
C SER A 33 14.38 -8.06 2.74
N THR A 34 13.53 -8.22 3.75
CA THR A 34 12.71 -9.42 3.93
C THR A 34 11.49 -9.42 3.00
N ALA A 35 10.88 -8.25 2.77
CA ALA A 35 9.64 -8.15 2.01
C ALA A 35 9.86 -8.21 0.49
N LEU A 36 10.92 -7.60 -0.04
CA LEU A 36 11.13 -7.49 -1.49
C LEU A 36 11.11 -8.84 -2.22
N PRO A 37 11.78 -9.90 -1.77
CA PRO A 37 11.73 -11.19 -2.44
C PRO A 37 10.32 -11.77 -2.55
N SER A 38 9.51 -11.60 -1.51
CA SER A 38 8.12 -12.08 -1.50
C SER A 38 7.25 -11.31 -2.49
N ILE A 39 7.37 -9.98 -2.54
CA ILE A 39 6.60 -9.13 -3.45
C ILE A 39 7.03 -9.37 -4.90
N THR A 40 8.32 -9.40 -5.19
CA THR A 40 8.82 -9.66 -6.55
C THR A 40 8.44 -11.06 -7.04
N SER A 41 8.47 -12.05 -6.15
CA SER A 41 7.97 -13.41 -6.44
C SER A 41 6.45 -13.42 -6.67
N TYR A 42 5.68 -12.61 -5.94
CA TYR A 42 4.23 -12.49 -6.16
C TYR A 42 3.93 -11.99 -7.58
N PHE A 43 4.65 -11.00 -8.07
CA PHE A 43 4.49 -10.43 -9.41
C PHE A 43 5.25 -11.17 -10.52
N LEU A 44 5.87 -12.30 -10.22
CA LEU A 44 6.65 -13.10 -11.17
C LEU A 44 7.71 -12.26 -11.90
N LEU A 45 8.45 -11.44 -11.15
CA LEU A 45 9.57 -10.68 -11.69
C LEU A 45 10.74 -11.62 -11.96
N SER A 46 11.20 -11.64 -13.23
CA SER A 46 12.35 -12.43 -13.65
C SER A 46 13.68 -11.70 -13.55
N ASN A 47 13.64 -10.37 -13.59
CA ASN A 47 14.83 -9.53 -13.48
C ASN A 47 15.02 -9.02 -12.05
N PRO A 48 16.26 -8.79 -11.61
CA PRO A 48 16.51 -8.15 -10.32
C PRO A 48 15.80 -6.80 -10.23
N PHE A 49 15.14 -6.55 -9.10
CA PHE A 49 14.55 -5.23 -8.84
C PHE A 49 15.67 -4.19 -8.64
N PRO A 50 15.53 -2.97 -9.16
CA PRO A 50 16.52 -1.92 -8.96
C PRO A 50 16.78 -1.62 -7.49
N LYS A 51 17.97 -1.07 -7.16
CA LYS A 51 18.30 -0.67 -5.79
C LYS A 51 17.32 0.40 -5.30
N VAL A 52 16.67 0.13 -4.18
CA VAL A 52 15.72 1.05 -3.53
C VAL A 52 16.46 1.98 -2.58
N ARG A 53 16.10 3.27 -2.61
CA ARG A 53 16.62 4.27 -1.69
C ARG A 53 15.49 4.82 -0.82
N ALA A 54 15.67 4.77 0.49
CA ALA A 54 14.72 5.34 1.44
C ALA A 54 15.41 6.42 2.28
N VAL A 55 14.72 7.53 2.51
CA VAL A 55 15.21 8.63 3.36
C VAL A 55 14.29 8.74 4.56
N LEU A 56 14.80 8.48 5.77
CA LEU A 56 14.09 8.67 7.01
C LEU A 56 14.30 10.09 7.51
N VAL A 57 13.22 10.81 7.70
CA VAL A 57 13.21 12.20 8.16
C VAL A 57 12.49 12.36 9.50
N THR A 58 12.92 13.30 10.33
CA THR A 58 12.36 13.51 11.68
C THR A 58 11.44 14.72 11.77
N HIS A 59 11.25 15.47 10.67
CA HIS A 59 10.43 16.67 10.65
C HIS A 59 9.52 16.72 9.44
N ARG A 60 8.26 17.15 9.63
CA ARG A 60 7.26 17.25 8.56
C ARG A 60 7.71 18.18 7.43
N ASN A 61 8.28 19.33 7.74
CA ASN A 61 8.74 20.29 6.73
C ASN A 61 9.84 19.68 5.84
N GLU A 62 10.71 18.83 6.40
CA GLU A 62 11.74 18.15 5.64
C GLU A 62 11.16 17.02 4.80
N PHE A 63 10.19 16.28 5.35
CA PHE A 63 9.41 15.32 4.59
C PHE A 63 8.82 15.96 3.34
N ASP A 64 8.07 17.06 3.52
CA ASP A 64 7.40 17.77 2.44
C ASP A 64 8.40 18.30 1.40
N ARG A 65 9.52 18.83 1.88
CA ARG A 65 10.59 19.33 1.01
C ARG A 65 11.19 18.20 0.16
N LEU A 66 11.53 17.06 0.76
CA LEU A 66 12.12 15.93 0.02
C LEU A 66 11.12 15.27 -0.92
N VAL A 67 9.86 15.17 -0.56
CA VAL A 67 8.82 14.67 -1.47
C VAL A 67 8.76 15.52 -2.75
N ARG A 68 8.80 16.87 -2.61
CA ARG A 68 8.77 17.76 -3.78
C ARG A 68 10.10 17.80 -4.53
N ASP A 69 11.21 17.94 -3.81
CA ASP A 69 12.51 18.24 -4.41
C ASP A 69 13.25 16.99 -4.91
N LEU A 70 13.16 15.88 -4.14
CA LEU A 70 13.83 14.63 -4.46
C LEU A 70 12.95 13.72 -5.31
N LEU A 71 11.69 13.50 -4.88
CA LEU A 71 10.78 12.60 -5.58
C LEU A 71 10.05 13.27 -6.75
N ARG A 72 10.02 14.61 -6.80
CA ARG A 72 9.29 15.40 -7.82
C ARG A 72 7.77 15.15 -7.79
N VAL A 73 7.24 14.84 -6.60
CA VAL A 73 5.82 14.65 -6.38
C VAL A 73 5.21 15.94 -5.84
N GLU A 74 4.15 16.43 -6.49
CA GLU A 74 3.40 17.58 -6.00
C GLU A 74 2.51 17.18 -4.83
N ILE A 75 2.63 17.89 -3.73
CA ILE A 75 1.82 17.71 -2.52
C ILE A 75 1.39 19.05 -1.95
N GLU A 76 0.26 19.03 -1.25
CA GLU A 76 -0.12 20.15 -0.39
C GLU A 76 0.88 20.31 0.76
N VAL A 77 1.23 21.55 1.11
CA VAL A 77 2.18 21.86 2.18
C VAL A 77 1.54 22.81 3.18
N PRO A 78 1.54 22.47 4.48
CA PRO A 78 2.03 21.22 5.05
C PRO A 78 1.19 20.00 4.60
N SER A 79 1.86 18.89 4.36
CA SER A 79 1.14 17.66 4.01
C SER A 79 0.31 17.15 5.19
N HIS A 80 -0.76 16.41 4.87
CA HIS A 80 -1.65 15.89 5.89
C HIS A 80 -0.88 15.02 6.91
N PRO A 81 -1.12 15.17 8.23
CA PRO A 81 -0.38 14.44 9.25
C PRO A 81 -0.47 12.90 9.17
N ALA A 82 -1.49 12.37 8.47
CA ALA A 82 -1.59 10.95 8.19
C ALA A 82 -0.62 10.44 7.10
N ARG A 83 0.01 11.31 6.32
CA ARG A 83 0.99 10.91 5.32
C ARG A 83 2.32 10.59 6.00
N LEU A 84 2.64 9.33 6.13
CA LEU A 84 3.87 8.85 6.78
C LEU A 84 4.99 8.50 5.81
N ALA A 85 4.63 8.14 4.57
CA ALA A 85 5.59 7.80 3.55
C ALA A 85 5.11 8.27 2.17
N GLN A 86 6.04 8.37 1.24
CA GLN A 86 5.78 8.65 -0.17
C GLN A 86 6.83 7.94 -1.01
N PRO A 87 6.44 6.95 -1.83
CA PRO A 87 7.30 6.32 -2.80
C PRO A 87 7.22 7.06 -4.14
N GLN A 88 8.25 6.90 -4.96
CA GLN A 88 8.28 7.26 -6.37
C GLN A 88 9.37 6.47 -7.07
N ARG A 89 9.05 5.64 -8.04
CA ARG A 89 9.99 4.76 -8.75
C ARG A 89 10.77 3.85 -7.80
N THR A 90 12.03 4.18 -7.51
CA THR A 90 12.92 3.43 -6.61
C THR A 90 13.33 4.22 -5.37
N ASP A 91 12.74 5.39 -5.19
CA ASP A 91 13.00 6.28 -4.07
C ASP A 91 11.78 6.39 -3.17
N MET A 92 11.97 6.49 -1.86
CA MET A 92 10.91 6.83 -0.93
C MET A 92 11.40 7.79 0.16
N VAL A 93 10.51 8.66 0.61
CA VAL A 93 10.70 9.47 1.81
C VAL A 93 9.75 8.96 2.88
N VAL A 94 10.27 8.72 4.08
CA VAL A 94 9.52 8.14 5.20
C VAL A 94 9.69 9.04 6.41
N LEU A 95 8.59 9.41 7.06
CA LEU A 95 8.65 10.04 8.38
C LEU A 95 9.12 9.00 9.39
N SER A 96 10.23 9.27 10.09
CA SER A 96 10.78 8.34 11.05
C SER A 96 9.84 8.12 12.24
N PRO A 97 9.75 6.91 12.78
CA PRO A 97 8.91 6.62 13.94
C PRO A 97 9.14 7.54 15.16
N SER A 98 10.36 8.03 15.36
CA SER A 98 10.68 9.01 16.42
C SER A 98 9.88 10.31 16.30
N ALA A 99 9.48 10.66 15.08
CA ALA A 99 8.75 11.89 14.77
C ALA A 99 7.22 11.76 14.86
N TYR A 100 6.68 10.54 15.04
CA TYR A 100 5.22 10.31 14.98
C TYR A 100 4.47 11.14 16.01
N ALA A 101 4.93 11.16 17.25
CA ALA A 101 4.27 11.90 18.33
C ALA A 101 4.12 13.41 18.07
N SER A 102 5.04 14.00 17.28
CA SER A 102 5.08 15.45 17.03
C SER A 102 4.55 15.83 15.64
N HIS A 103 4.58 14.92 14.68
CA HIS A 103 4.38 15.22 13.27
C HIS A 103 3.38 14.30 12.56
N SER A 104 2.69 13.42 13.28
CA SER A 104 1.63 12.58 12.71
C SER A 104 0.43 12.46 13.65
N ILE A 105 -0.64 11.84 13.15
CA ILE A 105 -1.80 11.44 13.97
C ILE A 105 -1.65 10.02 14.54
N PHE A 106 -0.58 9.33 14.19
CA PHE A 106 -0.34 7.95 14.60
C PHE A 106 0.67 7.84 15.73
N THR A 107 0.55 6.77 16.48
CA THR A 107 1.58 6.33 17.44
C THR A 107 2.44 5.25 16.77
N TYR A 108 3.73 5.25 17.07
CA TYR A 108 4.60 4.19 16.56
C TYR A 108 4.25 2.82 17.14
N ILE A 109 3.91 1.90 16.25
CA ILE A 109 3.72 0.48 16.52
C ILE A 109 4.58 -0.29 15.51
N PRO A 110 5.57 -1.10 15.94
CA PRO A 110 6.51 -1.77 15.03
C PRO A 110 5.82 -2.57 13.92
N ALA A 111 4.75 -3.27 14.24
CA ALA A 111 3.99 -4.05 13.27
C ALA A 111 3.29 -3.18 12.21
N GLN A 112 2.80 -2.00 12.58
CA GLN A 112 2.19 -1.04 11.63
C GLN A 112 3.27 -0.38 10.76
N PHE A 113 4.41 0.00 11.35
CA PHE A 113 5.54 0.53 10.58
C PHE A 113 6.06 -0.48 9.55
N ARG A 114 6.13 -1.76 9.95
CA ARG A 114 6.46 -2.84 9.01
C ARG A 114 5.48 -2.89 7.84
N ARG A 115 4.18 -2.87 8.09
CA ARG A 115 3.16 -2.93 7.04
C ARG A 115 3.13 -1.69 6.17
N LEU A 116 3.37 -0.50 6.75
CA LEU A 116 3.56 0.73 5.99
C LEU A 116 4.69 0.60 4.97
N LEU A 117 5.88 0.17 5.39
CA LEU A 117 7.01 0.02 4.47
C LEU A 117 6.76 -1.02 3.38
N ILE A 118 6.03 -2.09 3.70
CA ILE A 118 5.63 -3.11 2.70
C ILE A 118 4.62 -2.51 1.72
N HIS A 119 3.64 -1.73 2.19
CA HIS A 119 2.67 -1.02 1.37
C HIS A 119 3.37 -0.13 0.32
N GLU A 120 4.31 0.70 0.77
CA GLU A 120 5.07 1.57 -0.13
C GLU A 120 5.94 0.77 -1.11
N LEU A 121 6.51 -0.35 -0.67
CA LEU A 121 7.30 -1.23 -1.53
C LEU A 121 6.42 -1.90 -2.60
N VAL A 122 5.16 -2.21 -2.30
CA VAL A 122 4.20 -2.71 -3.31
C VAL A 122 3.98 -1.68 -4.40
N HIS A 123 3.74 -0.40 -4.04
CA HIS A 123 3.62 0.68 -5.02
C HIS A 123 4.87 0.81 -5.91
N MET A 124 6.07 0.71 -5.33
CA MET A 124 7.31 0.78 -6.11
C MET A 124 7.45 -0.37 -7.10
N VAL A 125 7.03 -1.57 -6.71
CA VAL A 125 7.06 -2.74 -7.60
C VAL A 125 5.97 -2.64 -8.66
N GLU A 126 4.77 -2.20 -8.30
CA GLU A 126 3.67 -1.93 -9.22
C GLU A 126 4.08 -0.91 -10.28
N GLU A 127 4.66 0.23 -9.88
CA GLU A 127 5.11 1.30 -10.78
C GLU A 127 6.16 0.82 -11.80
N GLN A 128 7.03 -0.14 -11.43
CA GLN A 128 8.00 -0.71 -12.36
C GLN A 128 7.36 -1.66 -13.39
N LEU A 129 6.18 -2.16 -13.13
CA LEU A 129 5.51 -3.16 -13.96
C LEU A 129 4.38 -2.57 -14.78
N THR A 130 3.70 -1.58 -14.24
CA THR A 130 2.53 -0.95 -14.87
C THR A 130 2.99 0.00 -15.98
N PRO A 131 2.48 -0.16 -17.21
CA PRO A 131 2.89 0.68 -18.35
C PRO A 131 2.58 2.18 -18.14
N ASP A 132 1.47 2.48 -17.50
CA ASP A 132 1.04 3.83 -17.15
C ASP A 132 0.41 3.83 -15.73
N MET A 133 1.24 4.16 -14.74
CA MET A 133 0.81 4.18 -13.34
C MET A 133 -0.19 5.29 -13.05
N GLU A 134 -0.14 6.42 -13.78
CA GLU A 134 -1.07 7.55 -13.59
C GLU A 134 -2.48 7.18 -14.04
N ALA A 135 -2.60 6.29 -15.03
CA ALA A 135 -3.88 5.77 -15.48
C ALA A 135 -4.46 4.68 -14.57
N SER A 136 -3.65 4.08 -13.69
CA SER A 136 -4.12 3.02 -12.79
C SER A 136 -5.20 3.56 -11.84
N PRO A 137 -6.37 2.88 -11.73
CA PRO A 137 -7.40 3.31 -10.79
C PRO A 137 -6.87 3.30 -9.35
N ARG A 138 -7.17 4.35 -8.59
CA ARG A 138 -6.71 4.47 -7.20
C ARG A 138 -7.15 3.28 -6.34
N TRP A 139 -8.39 2.84 -6.50
CA TRP A 139 -8.91 1.70 -5.75
C TRP A 139 -8.14 0.40 -6.03
N TRP A 140 -7.56 0.27 -7.24
CA TRP A 140 -6.73 -0.88 -7.59
C TRP A 140 -5.36 -0.77 -6.93
N SER A 141 -4.65 0.32 -7.14
CA SER A 141 -3.29 0.51 -6.63
C SER A 141 -3.24 0.51 -5.10
N GLU A 142 -4.08 1.32 -4.44
CA GLU A 142 -4.15 1.34 -2.97
C GLU A 142 -4.68 0.01 -2.41
N GLY A 143 -5.68 -0.56 -3.08
CA GLY A 143 -6.23 -1.87 -2.70
C GLY A 143 -5.19 -2.98 -2.76
N LEU A 144 -4.34 -2.99 -3.78
CA LEU A 144 -3.25 -3.94 -3.95
C LEU A 144 -2.19 -3.78 -2.84
N ALA A 145 -1.82 -2.54 -2.54
CA ALA A 145 -0.86 -2.24 -1.49
C ALA A 145 -1.38 -2.63 -0.09
N VAL A 146 -2.64 -2.30 0.24
CA VAL A 146 -3.31 -2.71 1.48
C VAL A 146 -3.44 -4.23 1.58
N TYR A 147 -3.75 -4.89 0.46
CA TYR A 147 -3.90 -6.35 0.39
C TYR A 147 -2.58 -7.07 0.64
N LEU A 148 -1.53 -6.73 -0.09
CA LEU A 148 -0.23 -7.40 -0.03
C LEU A 148 0.59 -7.05 1.21
N SER A 149 0.39 -5.88 1.82
CA SER A 149 0.97 -5.50 3.11
C SER A 149 0.26 -6.15 4.31
N GLU A 150 -0.89 -6.79 4.08
CA GLU A 150 -1.77 -7.37 5.11
C GLU A 150 -2.35 -6.34 6.10
N GLN A 151 -2.34 -5.04 5.76
CA GLN A 151 -2.96 -4.01 6.60
C GLN A 151 -4.42 -4.33 6.92
N TRP A 152 -5.20 -4.75 5.93
CA TRP A 152 -6.60 -5.14 6.08
C TRP A 152 -6.86 -6.25 7.12
N ARG A 153 -5.84 -7.07 7.44
CA ARG A 153 -5.98 -8.15 8.44
C ARG A 153 -5.84 -7.65 9.86
N TYR A 154 -4.98 -6.66 10.08
CA TYR A 154 -4.49 -6.31 11.40
C TYR A 154 -4.74 -4.85 11.81
N GLU A 155 -5.15 -3.99 10.88
CA GLU A 155 -5.33 -2.56 11.12
C GLU A 155 -6.78 -2.15 10.87
N ASP A 156 -7.45 -1.67 11.92
CA ASP A 156 -8.87 -1.30 11.83
C ASP A 156 -9.11 -0.12 10.89
N GLU A 157 -8.12 0.76 10.71
CA GLU A 157 -8.17 1.86 9.77
C GLU A 157 -8.48 1.40 8.34
N PHE A 158 -8.03 0.20 7.94
CA PHE A 158 -8.20 -0.31 6.58
C PHE A 158 -9.35 -1.31 6.42
N ARG A 159 -9.87 -1.86 7.50
CA ARG A 159 -10.87 -2.92 7.41
C ARG A 159 -12.23 -2.58 7.99
N LYS A 160 -12.27 -1.69 9.00
CA LYS A 160 -13.49 -1.48 9.79
C LYS A 160 -14.64 -0.96 8.93
N ALA A 161 -14.38 0.03 8.08
CA ALA A 161 -15.41 0.60 7.20
C ALA A 161 -16.00 -0.46 6.25
N ALA A 162 -15.16 -1.32 5.66
CA ALA A 162 -15.63 -2.40 4.80
C ALA A 162 -16.46 -3.43 5.61
N LEU A 163 -15.98 -3.87 6.77
CA LEU A 163 -16.72 -4.84 7.61
C LEU A 163 -18.06 -4.30 8.08
N ASP A 164 -18.12 -3.05 8.53
CA ASP A 164 -19.34 -2.41 8.96
C ASP A 164 -20.32 -2.23 7.77
N GLY A 165 -19.80 -1.80 6.61
CA GLY A 165 -20.60 -1.66 5.39
C GLY A 165 -21.17 -3.00 4.91
N ILE A 166 -20.38 -4.08 4.92
CA ILE A 166 -20.85 -5.43 4.60
C ILE A 166 -21.95 -5.87 5.56
N ALA A 167 -21.75 -5.67 6.87
CA ALA A 167 -22.73 -6.06 7.90
C ALA A 167 -24.06 -5.31 7.73
N GLN A 168 -24.02 -4.05 7.29
CA GLN A 168 -25.18 -3.19 7.07
C GLN A 168 -25.74 -3.27 5.63
N ASN A 169 -25.14 -4.09 4.76
CA ASN A 169 -25.45 -4.14 3.33
C ASN A 169 -25.33 -2.75 2.65
N ASN A 170 -24.39 -1.93 3.13
CA ASN A 170 -24.08 -0.60 2.62
C ASN A 170 -22.71 -0.62 1.93
N ILE A 171 -22.64 -1.17 0.72
CA ILE A 171 -21.40 -1.35 -0.04
C ILE A 171 -21.34 -0.23 -1.09
N PRO A 172 -20.26 0.58 -1.14
CA PRO A 172 -20.11 1.63 -2.16
C PRO A 172 -19.95 1.04 -3.56
N GLY A 173 -20.32 1.79 -4.60
CA GLY A 173 -20.03 1.41 -5.99
C GLY A 173 -18.61 1.76 -6.40
N PHE A 174 -18.10 1.14 -7.47
CA PHE A 174 -16.74 1.42 -7.97
C PHE A 174 -16.51 2.91 -8.25
N ARG A 175 -17.50 3.64 -8.76
CA ARG A 175 -17.39 5.09 -8.99
C ARG A 175 -17.20 5.88 -7.69
N GLN A 176 -17.85 5.48 -6.60
CA GLN A 176 -17.69 6.13 -5.30
C GLN A 176 -16.30 5.82 -4.71
N ILE A 177 -15.88 4.55 -4.81
CA ILE A 177 -14.57 4.10 -4.32
C ILE A 177 -13.45 4.86 -5.06
N GLU A 178 -13.58 5.07 -6.37
CA GLU A 178 -12.59 5.83 -7.15
C GLU A 178 -12.60 7.33 -6.80
N ALA A 179 -13.77 7.90 -6.59
CA ALA A 179 -13.92 9.34 -6.32
C ALA A 179 -13.41 9.75 -4.94
N GLU A 180 -13.50 8.86 -3.96
CA GLU A 180 -13.18 9.15 -2.56
C GLU A 180 -11.92 8.39 -2.12
N ARG A 181 -10.86 9.14 -1.83
CA ARG A 181 -9.56 8.57 -1.46
C ARG A 181 -9.65 7.57 -0.30
N THR A 182 -10.39 7.89 0.75
CA THR A 182 -10.59 7.02 1.91
C THR A 182 -11.26 5.70 1.52
N LEU A 183 -12.26 5.74 0.65
CA LEU A 183 -12.92 4.51 0.19
C LEU A 183 -12.01 3.61 -0.62
N ALA A 184 -11.03 4.16 -1.34
CA ALA A 184 -10.05 3.37 -2.07
C ALA A 184 -9.20 2.50 -1.11
N TYR A 185 -8.78 3.06 0.03
CA TYR A 185 -8.10 2.31 1.09
C TYR A 185 -9.02 1.33 1.80
N ASP A 186 -10.24 1.76 2.14
CA ASP A 186 -11.18 0.97 2.92
C ASP A 186 -11.73 -0.24 2.14
N TRP A 187 -11.93 -0.11 0.83
CA TRP A 187 -12.63 -1.10 0.01
C TRP A 187 -11.80 -1.72 -1.10
N GLY A 188 -10.75 -1.05 -1.59
CA GLY A 188 -9.94 -1.53 -2.71
C GLY A 188 -9.38 -2.93 -2.48
N TRP A 189 -8.88 -3.23 -1.29
CA TRP A 189 -8.35 -4.54 -0.94
C TRP A 189 -9.39 -5.67 -1.05
N THR A 190 -10.68 -5.37 -0.84
CA THR A 190 -11.75 -6.37 -1.00
C THR A 190 -11.96 -6.74 -2.46
N ILE A 191 -11.77 -5.78 -3.36
CA ILE A 191 -11.87 -6.01 -4.81
C ILE A 191 -10.66 -6.83 -5.29
N VAL A 192 -9.46 -6.49 -4.83
CA VAL A 192 -8.23 -7.26 -5.12
C VAL A 192 -8.37 -8.69 -4.60
N TRP A 193 -8.86 -8.87 -3.37
CA TRP A 193 -9.12 -10.19 -2.80
C TRP A 193 -10.14 -10.99 -3.61
N PHE A 194 -11.23 -10.34 -4.05
CA PHE A 194 -12.20 -10.96 -4.95
C PHE A 194 -11.56 -11.40 -6.27
N VAL A 195 -10.77 -10.54 -6.90
CA VAL A 195 -10.09 -10.85 -8.17
C VAL A 195 -9.15 -12.04 -7.99
N GLU A 196 -8.35 -12.08 -6.92
CA GLU A 196 -7.48 -13.22 -6.64
C GLU A 196 -8.27 -14.51 -6.41
N SER A 197 -9.38 -14.43 -5.66
CA SER A 197 -10.22 -15.59 -5.35
C SER A 197 -10.97 -16.14 -6.56
N ALA A 198 -11.48 -15.26 -7.43
CA ALA A 198 -12.33 -15.63 -8.56
C ALA A 198 -11.54 -15.99 -9.82
N TYR A 199 -10.37 -15.35 -10.03
CA TYR A 199 -9.59 -15.49 -11.26
C TYR A 199 -8.17 -16.01 -11.02
N GLY A 200 -7.73 -16.06 -9.76
CA GLY A 200 -6.39 -16.47 -9.38
C GLY A 200 -5.35 -15.33 -9.45
N ARG A 201 -4.26 -15.53 -8.72
CA ARG A 201 -3.15 -14.58 -8.60
C ARG A 201 -2.57 -14.16 -9.96
N HIS A 202 -2.52 -15.07 -10.94
CA HIS A 202 -2.00 -14.75 -12.26
C HIS A 202 -2.76 -13.60 -12.93
N MET A 203 -4.04 -13.42 -12.60
CA MET A 203 -4.84 -12.33 -13.15
C MET A 203 -4.48 -10.99 -12.49
N ILE A 204 -4.16 -10.96 -11.19
CA ILE A 204 -3.59 -9.77 -10.53
C ILE A 204 -2.31 -9.34 -11.25
N VAL A 205 -1.39 -10.28 -11.47
CA VAL A 205 -0.12 -10.03 -12.16
C VAL A 205 -0.37 -9.51 -13.58
N ARG A 206 -1.36 -10.07 -14.25
CA ARG A 206 -1.72 -9.67 -15.60
C ARG A 206 -2.30 -8.26 -15.65
N VAL A 207 -3.19 -7.90 -14.71
CA VAL A 207 -3.73 -6.53 -14.61
C VAL A 207 -2.60 -5.53 -14.43
N VAL A 208 -1.68 -5.76 -13.48
CA VAL A 208 -0.55 -4.85 -13.24
C VAL A 208 0.33 -4.67 -14.48
N LYS A 209 0.56 -5.73 -15.27
CA LYS A 209 1.45 -5.69 -16.44
C LYS A 209 0.80 -5.20 -17.74
N GLU A 210 -0.50 -5.36 -17.89
CA GLU A 210 -1.21 -5.14 -19.15
C GLU A 210 -2.19 -3.95 -19.13
N CYS A 211 -2.50 -3.40 -17.94
CA CYS A 211 -3.46 -2.31 -17.80
C CYS A 211 -2.82 -0.95 -18.17
N ALA A 212 -2.66 -0.70 -19.47
CA ALA A 212 -1.99 0.52 -19.97
C ALA A 212 -2.91 1.75 -19.99
N ASP A 213 -4.22 1.57 -19.98
CA ASP A 213 -5.24 2.63 -20.08
C ASP A 213 -6.06 2.78 -18.79
N GLY A 214 -5.62 2.16 -17.70
CA GLY A 214 -6.36 2.12 -16.43
C GLY A 214 -7.61 1.24 -16.45
N ASN A 215 -7.89 0.55 -17.55
CA ASN A 215 -9.08 -0.26 -17.70
C ASN A 215 -8.87 -1.70 -17.19
N VAL A 216 -8.80 -1.84 -15.87
CA VAL A 216 -8.73 -3.15 -15.18
C VAL A 216 -9.79 -4.13 -15.67
N PHE A 217 -10.99 -3.64 -15.97
CA PHE A 217 -12.12 -4.48 -16.42
C PHE A 217 -11.83 -5.16 -17.75
N SER A 218 -11.21 -4.44 -18.69
CA SER A 218 -10.82 -4.99 -19.99
C SER A 218 -9.85 -6.17 -19.85
N VAL A 219 -8.84 -6.03 -18.99
CA VAL A 219 -7.86 -7.10 -18.73
C VAL A 219 -8.53 -8.33 -18.10
N LEU A 220 -9.54 -8.11 -17.25
CA LEU A 220 -10.31 -9.18 -16.62
C LEU A 220 -11.34 -9.82 -17.58
N GLY A 221 -11.57 -9.23 -18.76
CA GLY A 221 -12.62 -9.67 -19.69
C GLY A 221 -14.03 -9.37 -19.19
N GLU A 222 -14.20 -8.32 -18.39
CA GLU A 222 -15.45 -7.94 -17.73
C GLU A 222 -15.87 -6.53 -18.11
N THR A 223 -17.13 -6.20 -17.85
CA THR A 223 -17.56 -4.80 -17.74
C THR A 223 -17.49 -4.34 -16.29
N ALA A 224 -17.38 -3.04 -16.05
CA ALA A 224 -17.40 -2.49 -14.69
C ALA A 224 -18.66 -2.94 -13.91
N THR A 225 -19.82 -2.92 -14.55
CA THR A 225 -21.09 -3.33 -13.94
C THR A 225 -21.12 -4.82 -13.60
N SER A 226 -20.60 -5.66 -14.49
CA SER A 226 -20.54 -7.11 -14.26
C SER A 226 -19.61 -7.43 -13.09
N LEU A 227 -18.40 -6.85 -13.08
CA LEU A 227 -17.42 -7.07 -12.01
C LEU A 227 -17.95 -6.55 -10.66
N GLU A 228 -18.55 -5.35 -10.64
CA GLU A 228 -19.15 -4.76 -9.42
C GLU A 228 -20.24 -5.68 -8.85
N THR A 229 -21.13 -6.18 -9.70
CA THR A 229 -22.22 -7.08 -9.27
C THR A 229 -21.66 -8.38 -8.68
N ARG A 230 -20.68 -8.99 -9.34
CA ARG A 230 -20.06 -10.23 -8.88
C ARG A 230 -19.28 -10.03 -7.58
N TRP A 231 -18.49 -8.96 -7.48
CA TRP A 231 -17.77 -8.59 -6.28
C TRP A 231 -18.70 -8.37 -5.09
N ARG A 232 -19.78 -7.57 -5.26
CA ARG A 232 -20.77 -7.33 -4.20
C ARG A 232 -21.41 -8.62 -3.70
N ASN A 233 -21.81 -9.50 -4.61
CA ASN A 233 -22.40 -10.80 -4.25
C ASN A 233 -21.41 -11.68 -3.50
N TRP A 234 -20.17 -11.69 -3.95
CA TRP A 234 -19.10 -12.47 -3.34
C TRP A 234 -18.76 -11.96 -1.93
N ILE A 235 -18.54 -10.65 -1.77
CA ILE A 235 -18.15 -10.09 -0.48
C ILE A 235 -19.26 -10.22 0.58
N LEU A 236 -20.52 -10.17 0.19
CA LEU A 236 -21.65 -10.44 1.08
C LEU A 236 -21.71 -11.90 1.52
N ALA A 237 -21.35 -12.85 0.65
CA ALA A 237 -21.26 -14.26 1.00
C ALA A 237 -20.08 -14.52 1.94
N GLU A 238 -18.89 -14.01 1.63
CA GLU A 238 -17.67 -14.14 2.45
C GLU A 238 -17.81 -13.43 3.81
N GLY A 239 -18.41 -12.24 3.85
CA GLY A 239 -18.65 -11.49 5.08
C GLY A 239 -19.54 -12.24 6.08
N ARG A 240 -20.47 -13.07 5.62
CA ARG A 240 -21.26 -13.96 6.47
C ARG A 240 -20.42 -15.09 7.06
N LEU A 241 -19.47 -15.64 6.31
CA LEU A 241 -18.58 -16.71 6.78
C LEU A 241 -17.59 -16.20 7.84
N THR A 242 -17.01 -15.03 7.64
CA THR A 242 -16.05 -14.43 8.60
C THR A 242 -16.72 -14.01 9.91
N SER A 243 -17.99 -13.62 9.90
CA SER A 243 -18.74 -13.31 11.12
C SER A 243 -19.04 -14.56 11.97
N GLN A 244 -19.24 -15.70 11.35
CA GLN A 244 -19.42 -16.98 12.05
C GLN A 244 -18.12 -17.54 12.66
N SER A 245 -16.97 -17.32 12.01
CA SER A 245 -15.65 -17.76 12.51
C SER A 245 -15.17 -16.95 13.74
N ARG A 246 -15.67 -15.73 13.95
CA ARG A 246 -15.31 -14.89 15.11
C ARG A 246 -15.92 -15.35 16.43
N VAL A 247 -16.94 -16.21 16.41
CA VAL A 247 -17.52 -16.78 17.62
C VAL A 247 -16.62 -17.88 18.22
N GLY A 248 -15.73 -18.48 17.43
CA GLY A 248 -14.84 -19.58 17.85
C GLY A 248 -13.44 -19.18 18.33
N LEU A 249 -13.03 -17.90 18.20
CA LEU A 249 -11.66 -17.44 18.52
C LEU A 249 -11.56 -16.58 19.79
N ARG A 250 -12.60 -16.53 20.63
CA ARG A 250 -12.57 -15.81 21.91
C ARG A 250 -12.28 -16.66 23.13
N GLU A 251 -11.99 -17.94 22.97
CA GLU A 251 -11.63 -18.84 24.08
C GLU A 251 -10.46 -19.75 23.66
N THR A 252 -9.22 -19.27 23.75
CA THR A 252 -8.02 -20.05 24.15
C THR A 252 -6.92 -19.08 24.53
#